data_fb8e3abf748d9b898295782203fded19
#
_entry.id   fb8e3abf748d9b898295782203fded19
#
_cell.length_a   1.000
_cell.length_b   1.000
_cell.length_c   1.000
_cell.angle_alpha   90.00
_cell.angle_beta   90.00
_cell.angle_gamma   90.00
#
_symmetry.space_group_name_H-M   'P 1'
#
loop_
_entity.id
_entity.type
_entity.pdbx_description
1 polymer ?
#
loop_
_entity_poly.entity_id
_entity_poly.type
_entity_poly.pdbx_seq_one_letter_code
_entity_poly.pdbx_strand_id
1 'polypeptide(L)'
;MSRSAGISILILTVIIRGALYPMANASFKQMTRMKKLQPEMERLKERHGDDKQKQQQELMALYQREKVNPVSGCLPMLVQIPVMFSLYKVLIVTIEMYHAPFFGWIHDLSAPDPTSWINLFGLLPFDPHAILPSLIAFLSIGIWPILLGITQWVQTKMNPAPADPATAQMFTYMPIMFTFMFAAFPAGLVIYYTWSNLLTMAQQYVMMRRHGVEIHLFNNLPFSKKQSAEK
;
A
#
# COMPACT_ATOMS: atom_id res chain seq x y z
N MET A 1 26.81 -10.41 14.65
CA MET A 1 26.23 -9.88 13.39
C MET A 1 25.39 -8.65 13.71
N SER A 2 25.58 -7.57 12.96
CA SER A 2 25.13 -6.23 13.39
C SER A 2 23.72 -5.95 12.93
N ARG A 3 22.94 -5.25 13.77
CA ARG A 3 21.63 -4.64 13.43
C ARG A 3 21.71 -3.68 12.21
N SER A 4 22.89 -3.52 11.64
CA SER A 4 23.17 -2.65 10.48
C SER A 4 22.43 -3.07 9.20
N ALA A 5 22.16 -4.35 8.99
CA ALA A 5 21.50 -4.84 7.77
C ALA A 5 20.09 -4.27 7.61
N GLY A 6 19.26 -4.32 8.66
CA GLY A 6 17.92 -3.75 8.64
C GLY A 6 17.92 -2.23 8.49
N ILE A 7 18.86 -1.54 9.16
CA ILE A 7 19.02 -0.08 9.01
C ILE A 7 19.44 0.26 7.58
N SER A 8 20.34 -0.54 6.97
CA SER A 8 20.75 -0.36 5.58
C SER A 8 19.57 -0.45 4.61
N ILE A 9 18.62 -1.37 4.83
CA ILE A 9 17.38 -1.46 4.04
C ILE A 9 16.56 -0.17 4.15
N LEU A 10 16.41 0.37 5.36
CA LEU A 10 15.65 1.61 5.59
C LEU A 10 16.33 2.81 4.92
N ILE A 11 17.65 2.94 5.05
CA ILE A 11 18.43 4.03 4.42
C ILE A 11 18.39 3.90 2.90
N LEU A 12 18.62 2.70 2.36
CA LEU A 12 18.55 2.44 0.93
C LEU A 12 17.18 2.80 0.36
N THR A 13 16.10 2.50 1.09
CA THR A 13 14.74 2.87 0.71
C THR A 13 14.59 4.38 0.59
N VAL A 14 15.13 5.16 1.54
CA VAL A 14 15.10 6.62 1.50
C VAL A 14 15.89 7.15 0.30
N ILE A 15 17.07 6.59 0.01
CA ILE A 15 17.90 6.98 -1.13
C ILE A 15 17.17 6.70 -2.45
N ILE A 16 16.63 5.50 -2.63
CA ILE A 16 15.87 5.13 -3.83
C ILE A 16 14.65 6.04 -4.00
N ARG A 17 13.91 6.30 -2.93
CA ARG A 17 12.77 7.22 -2.94
C ARG A 17 13.17 8.66 -3.26
N GLY A 18 14.32 9.11 -2.76
CA GLY A 18 14.89 10.40 -3.09
C GLY A 18 15.25 10.53 -4.58
N ALA A 19 15.90 9.52 -5.13
CA ALA A 19 16.24 9.46 -6.56
C ALA A 19 14.98 9.43 -7.46
N LEU A 20 13.94 8.72 -7.04
CA LEU A 20 12.68 8.60 -7.77
C LEU A 20 11.68 9.74 -7.46
N TYR A 21 12.06 10.69 -6.61
CA TYR A 21 11.19 11.80 -6.21
C TYR A 21 10.58 12.58 -7.38
N PRO A 22 11.32 13.00 -8.44
CA PRO A 22 10.75 13.76 -9.54
C PRO A 22 9.66 12.98 -10.29
N MET A 23 9.85 11.67 -10.46
CA MET A 23 8.87 10.80 -11.10
C MET A 23 7.62 10.60 -10.21
N ALA A 24 7.82 10.35 -8.92
CA ALA A 24 6.74 10.25 -7.95
C ALA A 24 5.92 11.55 -7.88
N ASN A 25 6.59 12.69 -7.90
CA ASN A 25 5.97 14.01 -7.89
C ASN A 25 5.08 14.25 -9.11
N ALA A 26 5.53 13.88 -10.31
CA ALA A 26 4.73 13.93 -11.53
C ALA A 26 3.49 13.04 -11.44
N SER A 27 3.63 11.82 -10.92
CA SER A 27 2.53 10.89 -10.70
C SER A 27 1.51 11.43 -9.69
N PHE A 28 1.96 11.92 -8.54
CA PHE A 28 1.07 12.52 -7.53
C PHE A 28 0.34 13.77 -8.02
N LYS A 29 0.97 14.59 -8.87
CA LYS A 29 0.33 15.73 -9.50
C LYS A 29 -0.84 15.30 -10.39
N GLN A 30 -0.68 14.23 -11.17
CA GLN A 30 -1.75 13.66 -11.99
C GLN A 30 -2.87 13.06 -11.11
N MET A 31 -2.50 12.31 -10.07
CA MET A 31 -3.47 11.78 -9.09
C MET A 31 -4.29 12.87 -8.42
N THR A 32 -3.65 13.99 -8.06
CA THR A 32 -4.32 15.15 -7.47
C THR A 32 -5.34 15.78 -8.42
N ARG A 33 -4.99 15.90 -9.72
CA ARG A 33 -5.93 16.35 -10.75
C ARG A 33 -7.11 15.39 -10.89
N MET A 34 -6.84 14.08 -10.93
CA MET A 34 -7.86 13.05 -11.02
C MET A 34 -8.82 13.09 -9.81
N LYS A 35 -8.29 13.35 -8.61
CA LYS A 35 -9.10 13.53 -7.39
C LYS A 35 -10.04 14.74 -7.47
N LYS A 36 -9.63 15.83 -8.12
CA LYS A 36 -10.48 16.99 -8.37
C LYS A 36 -11.63 16.70 -9.35
N LEU A 37 -11.45 15.72 -10.24
CA LEU A 37 -12.48 15.30 -11.20
C LEU A 37 -13.48 14.28 -10.62
N GLN A 38 -13.24 13.76 -9.39
CA GLN A 38 -14.14 12.79 -8.75
C GLN A 38 -15.62 13.20 -8.77
N PRO A 39 -16.02 14.44 -8.41
CA PRO A 39 -17.41 14.83 -8.41
C PRO A 39 -18.06 14.82 -9.82
N GLU A 40 -17.28 15.12 -10.88
CA GLU A 40 -17.76 15.00 -12.26
C GLU A 40 -17.93 13.53 -12.66
N MET A 41 -16.99 12.68 -12.26
CA MET A 41 -17.07 11.23 -12.50
C MET A 41 -18.29 10.60 -11.79
N GLU A 42 -18.61 11.04 -10.59
CA GLU A 42 -19.82 10.60 -9.85
C GLU A 42 -21.09 11.02 -10.58
N ARG A 43 -21.17 12.26 -11.05
CA ARG A 43 -22.30 12.76 -11.86
C ARG A 43 -22.47 11.98 -13.18
N LEU A 44 -21.37 11.61 -13.83
CA LEU A 44 -21.39 10.76 -15.02
C LEU A 44 -21.95 9.36 -14.73
N LYS A 45 -21.56 8.78 -13.58
CA LYS A 45 -22.11 7.49 -13.13
C LYS A 45 -23.60 7.56 -12.87
N GLU A 46 -24.08 8.60 -12.19
CA GLU A 46 -25.50 8.80 -11.89
C GLU A 46 -26.31 9.00 -13.18
N ARG A 47 -25.76 9.71 -14.16
CA ARG A 47 -26.45 9.99 -15.45
C ARG A 47 -26.60 8.76 -16.35
N HIS A 48 -25.63 7.83 -16.30
CA HIS A 48 -25.59 6.66 -17.19
C HIS A 48 -25.59 5.33 -16.42
N GLY A 49 -26.29 5.26 -15.27
CA GLY A 49 -26.24 4.17 -14.30
C GLY A 49 -26.38 2.75 -14.86
N ASP A 50 -27.18 2.57 -15.94
CA ASP A 50 -27.42 1.27 -16.55
C ASP A 50 -26.57 0.98 -17.79
N ASP A 51 -26.05 2.02 -18.48
CA ASP A 51 -25.25 1.87 -19.71
C ASP A 51 -23.76 2.00 -19.41
N LYS A 52 -23.16 0.88 -18.98
CA LYS A 52 -21.73 0.81 -18.68
C LYS A 52 -20.83 1.20 -19.84
N GLN A 53 -21.28 0.95 -21.07
CA GLN A 53 -20.47 1.23 -22.26
C GLN A 53 -20.40 2.73 -22.54
N LYS A 54 -21.52 3.44 -22.48
CA LYS A 54 -21.55 4.91 -22.58
C LYS A 54 -20.83 5.57 -21.43
N GLN A 55 -21.02 5.08 -20.20
CA GLN A 55 -20.30 5.56 -19.03
C GLN A 55 -18.80 5.52 -19.25
N GLN A 56 -18.26 4.40 -19.76
CA GLN A 56 -16.84 4.24 -19.99
C GLN A 56 -16.32 5.14 -21.13
N GLN A 57 -17.11 5.33 -22.18
CA GLN A 57 -16.77 6.24 -23.30
C GLN A 57 -16.72 7.70 -22.84
N GLU A 58 -17.73 8.17 -22.10
CA GLU A 58 -17.75 9.54 -21.59
C GLU A 58 -16.68 9.80 -20.53
N LEU A 59 -16.36 8.79 -19.72
CA LEU A 59 -15.26 8.87 -18.76
C LEU A 59 -13.92 9.01 -19.46
N MET A 60 -13.69 8.27 -20.55
CA MET A 60 -12.47 8.38 -21.34
C MET A 60 -12.39 9.75 -22.04
N ALA A 61 -13.52 10.26 -22.55
CA ALA A 61 -13.60 11.60 -23.14
C ALA A 61 -13.32 12.69 -22.10
N LEU A 62 -13.80 12.53 -20.85
CA LEU A 62 -13.51 13.43 -19.75
C LEU A 62 -12.00 13.45 -19.43
N TYR A 63 -11.33 12.29 -19.36
CA TYR A 63 -9.89 12.21 -19.13
C TYR A 63 -9.09 12.87 -20.24
N GLN A 64 -9.51 12.71 -21.50
CA GLN A 64 -8.86 13.36 -22.64
C GLN A 64 -9.06 14.87 -22.61
N ARG A 65 -10.27 15.36 -22.31
CA ARG A 65 -10.59 16.80 -22.21
C ARG A 65 -9.75 17.48 -21.13
N GLU A 66 -9.65 16.85 -19.96
CA GLU A 66 -8.92 17.40 -18.81
C GLU A 66 -7.41 17.08 -18.85
N LYS A 67 -6.94 16.39 -19.90
CA LYS A 67 -5.52 15.99 -20.11
C LYS A 67 -4.97 15.23 -18.90
N VAL A 68 -5.77 14.34 -18.32
CA VAL A 68 -5.41 13.50 -17.18
C VAL A 68 -5.21 12.07 -17.67
N ASN A 69 -4.07 11.47 -17.30
CA ASN A 69 -3.78 10.09 -17.65
C ASN A 69 -4.08 9.18 -16.45
N PRO A 70 -5.08 8.28 -16.55
CA PRO A 70 -5.42 7.36 -15.45
C PRO A 70 -4.29 6.35 -15.14
N VAL A 71 -3.45 6.02 -16.12
CA VAL A 71 -2.31 5.10 -15.94
C VAL A 71 -1.21 5.70 -15.05
N SER A 72 -1.14 7.01 -14.93
CA SER A 72 -0.13 7.65 -14.08
C SER A 72 -0.27 7.29 -12.59
N GLY A 73 -1.45 6.91 -12.13
CA GLY A 73 -1.70 6.47 -10.76
C GLY A 73 -1.10 5.10 -10.42
N CYS A 74 -0.93 4.21 -11.41
CA CYS A 74 -0.32 2.89 -11.21
C CYS A 74 1.21 2.89 -11.44
N LEU A 75 1.80 3.97 -11.96
CA LEU A 75 3.23 4.07 -12.24
C LEU A 75 4.12 3.78 -11.02
N PRO A 76 3.83 4.29 -9.81
CA PRO A 76 4.60 3.93 -8.62
C PRO A 76 4.58 2.42 -8.31
N MET A 77 3.47 1.74 -8.58
CA MET A 77 3.35 0.31 -8.40
C MET A 77 4.22 -0.47 -9.39
N LEU A 78 4.28 -0.06 -10.65
CA LEU A 78 5.12 -0.70 -11.66
C LEU A 78 6.60 -0.60 -11.31
N VAL A 79 7.05 0.53 -10.78
CA VAL A 79 8.43 0.71 -10.31
C VAL A 79 8.70 -0.10 -9.04
N GLN A 80 7.70 -0.28 -8.20
CA GLN A 80 7.83 -1.02 -6.95
C GLN A 80 8.09 -2.51 -7.17
N ILE A 81 7.54 -3.13 -8.25
CA ILE A 81 7.67 -4.56 -8.51
C ILE A 81 9.15 -5.00 -8.68
N PRO A 82 9.97 -4.37 -9.55
CA PRO A 82 11.39 -4.71 -9.66
C PRO A 82 12.16 -4.53 -8.35
N VAL A 83 11.87 -3.48 -7.59
CA VAL A 83 12.52 -3.22 -6.30
C VAL A 83 12.18 -4.32 -5.29
N MET A 84 10.92 -4.76 -5.26
CA MET A 84 10.48 -5.87 -4.42
C MET A 84 11.23 -7.17 -4.74
N PHE A 85 11.28 -7.55 -6.01
CA PHE A 85 11.97 -8.77 -6.43
C PHE A 85 13.48 -8.72 -6.15
N SER A 86 14.08 -7.56 -6.35
CA SER A 86 15.52 -7.36 -6.05
C SER A 86 15.79 -7.53 -4.56
N LEU A 87 14.97 -6.89 -3.70
CA LEU A 87 15.12 -7.00 -2.26
C LEU A 87 14.84 -8.42 -1.75
N TYR A 88 13.80 -9.07 -2.27
CA TYR A 88 13.50 -10.47 -1.95
C TYR A 88 14.70 -11.39 -2.27
N LYS A 89 15.31 -11.23 -3.46
CA LYS A 89 16.53 -11.97 -3.81
C LYS A 89 17.68 -11.67 -2.86
N VAL A 90 17.92 -10.42 -2.52
CA VAL A 90 18.99 -10.03 -1.59
C VAL A 90 18.79 -10.68 -0.22
N LEU A 91 17.56 -10.67 0.32
CA LEU A 91 17.26 -11.25 1.62
C LEU A 91 17.48 -12.78 1.67
N ILE A 92 17.23 -13.49 0.56
CA ILE A 92 17.33 -14.95 0.53
C ILE A 92 18.71 -15.44 0.07
N VAL A 93 19.37 -14.74 -0.87
CA VAL A 93 20.60 -15.21 -1.51
C VAL A 93 21.84 -14.66 -0.83
N THR A 94 21.77 -13.47 -0.21
CA THR A 94 22.95 -12.85 0.39
C THR A 94 23.20 -13.40 1.78
N ILE A 95 24.35 -14.03 1.97
CA ILE A 95 24.76 -14.66 3.25
C ILE A 95 24.76 -13.65 4.40
N GLU A 96 25.08 -12.39 4.15
CA GLU A 96 25.10 -11.32 5.15
C GLU A 96 23.70 -10.93 5.66
N MET A 97 22.66 -11.16 4.88
CA MET A 97 21.26 -10.89 5.23
C MET A 97 20.59 -12.10 5.88
N TYR A 98 21.14 -13.30 5.69
CA TYR A 98 20.63 -14.52 6.28
C TYR A 98 20.84 -14.51 7.79
N HIS A 99 19.78 -14.72 8.55
CA HIS A 99 19.75 -14.59 10.02
C HIS A 99 20.20 -13.21 10.55
N ALA A 100 20.06 -12.15 9.78
CA ALA A 100 20.38 -10.80 10.23
C ALA A 100 19.31 -10.29 11.20
N PRO A 101 19.66 -9.87 12.42
CA PRO A 101 18.71 -9.36 13.40
C PRO A 101 18.28 -7.93 13.09
N PHE A 102 17.05 -7.61 13.50
CA PHE A 102 16.49 -6.26 13.48
C PHE A 102 16.14 -5.80 14.91
N PHE A 103 15.28 -4.80 15.05
CA PHE A 103 14.83 -4.31 16.36
C PHE A 103 13.65 -5.13 16.92
N GLY A 104 13.51 -5.10 18.24
CA GLY A 104 12.42 -5.77 18.94
C GLY A 104 12.51 -7.29 18.85
N TRP A 105 11.43 -7.91 18.43
CA TRP A 105 11.26 -9.36 18.33
C TRP A 105 11.75 -9.98 17.02
N ILE A 106 12.20 -9.18 16.06
CA ILE A 106 12.70 -9.67 14.79
C ILE A 106 14.19 -10.05 14.94
N HIS A 107 14.44 -11.35 15.07
CA HIS A 107 15.80 -11.90 15.18
C HIS A 107 16.36 -12.38 13.85
N ASP A 108 15.49 -12.50 12.82
CA ASP A 108 15.87 -12.92 11.48
C ASP A 108 15.04 -12.18 10.43
N LEU A 109 15.70 -11.35 9.62
CA LEU A 109 15.05 -10.62 8.53
C LEU A 109 14.68 -11.51 7.33
N SER A 110 15.32 -12.67 7.20
CA SER A 110 15.09 -13.64 6.12
C SER A 110 13.94 -14.61 6.42
N ALA A 111 13.51 -14.71 7.69
CA ALA A 111 12.38 -15.51 8.13
C ALA A 111 11.09 -14.66 8.22
N PRO A 112 9.91 -15.28 8.19
CA PRO A 112 8.65 -14.62 8.50
C PRO A 112 8.63 -14.01 9.91
N ASP A 113 7.67 -13.11 10.17
CA ASP A 113 7.49 -12.51 11.48
C ASP A 113 7.13 -13.60 12.51
N PRO A 114 7.94 -13.81 13.57
CA PRO A 114 7.67 -14.85 14.57
C PRO A 114 6.44 -14.55 15.43
N THR A 115 5.97 -13.29 15.45
CA THR A 115 4.71 -12.96 16.12
C THR A 115 3.53 -13.41 15.28
N SER A 116 2.47 -13.85 15.95
CA SER A 116 1.22 -14.24 15.30
C SER A 116 0.07 -14.13 16.29
N TRP A 117 -1.14 -13.93 15.80
CA TRP A 117 -2.33 -14.05 16.63
C TRP A 117 -2.46 -15.46 17.26
N ILE A 118 -1.87 -16.50 16.62
CA ILE A 118 -1.90 -17.89 17.09
C ILE A 118 -1.04 -18.05 18.36
N ASN A 119 0.11 -17.36 18.46
CA ASN A 119 0.96 -17.36 19.66
C ASN A 119 0.73 -16.14 20.54
N LEU A 120 -0.45 -15.49 20.44
CA LEU A 120 -0.82 -14.27 21.15
C LEU A 120 0.23 -13.15 20.97
N PHE A 121 0.67 -12.96 19.74
CA PHE A 121 1.68 -11.95 19.35
C PHE A 121 3.02 -12.10 20.11
N GLY A 122 3.44 -13.35 20.32
CA GLY A 122 4.73 -13.66 20.94
C GLY A 122 4.68 -13.87 22.45
N LEU A 123 3.50 -13.86 23.07
CA LEU A 123 3.33 -14.20 24.49
C LEU A 123 3.57 -15.69 24.77
N LEU A 124 3.27 -16.56 23.80
CA LEU A 124 3.52 -17.98 23.90
C LEU A 124 4.87 -18.32 23.23
N PRO A 125 5.75 -19.12 23.89
CA PRO A 125 7.12 -19.36 23.45
C PRO A 125 7.19 -20.46 22.37
N PHE A 126 6.41 -20.34 21.29
CA PHE A 126 6.50 -21.25 20.13
C PHE A 126 6.40 -20.44 18.83
N ASP A 127 7.04 -20.96 17.79
CA ASP A 127 6.95 -20.39 16.44
C ASP A 127 5.81 -21.04 15.67
N PRO A 128 4.75 -20.30 15.33
CA PRO A 128 3.63 -20.82 14.55
C PRO A 128 4.04 -21.29 13.15
N HIS A 129 5.05 -20.69 12.53
CA HIS A 129 5.53 -21.07 11.20
C HIS A 129 6.28 -22.40 11.21
N ALA A 130 6.86 -22.79 12.34
CA ALA A 130 7.50 -24.10 12.51
C ALA A 130 6.49 -25.23 12.70
N ILE A 131 5.30 -24.93 13.22
CA ILE A 131 4.28 -25.93 13.56
C ILE A 131 3.25 -26.07 12.45
N LEU A 132 2.87 -24.97 11.80
CA LEU A 132 1.84 -24.98 10.76
C LEU A 132 2.42 -25.49 9.44
N PRO A 133 1.67 -26.36 8.71
CA PRO A 133 2.01 -26.71 7.34
C PRO A 133 2.14 -25.44 6.48
N SER A 134 3.09 -25.44 5.55
CA SER A 134 3.37 -24.30 4.67
C SER A 134 2.13 -23.79 3.92
N LEU A 135 1.19 -24.70 3.63
CA LEU A 135 -0.07 -24.37 2.97
C LEU A 135 -0.98 -23.42 3.77
N ILE A 136 -0.89 -23.42 5.10
CA ILE A 136 -1.71 -22.59 5.98
C ILE A 136 -0.88 -21.56 6.77
N ALA A 137 0.41 -21.47 6.48
CA ALA A 137 1.31 -20.49 7.12
C ALA A 137 0.86 -19.03 6.91
N PHE A 138 0.15 -18.74 5.81
CA PHE A 138 -0.45 -17.42 5.54
C PHE A 138 -1.52 -17.01 6.57
N LEU A 139 -2.06 -17.95 7.35
CA LEU A 139 -2.98 -17.66 8.46
C LEU A 139 -2.24 -17.17 9.73
N SER A 140 -0.94 -17.41 9.80
CA SER A 140 -0.10 -16.94 10.91
C SER A 140 0.27 -15.47 10.74
N ILE A 141 -0.69 -14.58 10.94
CA ILE A 141 -0.52 -13.14 10.71
C ILE A 141 0.18 -12.52 11.92
N GLY A 142 1.37 -11.97 11.69
CA GLY A 142 2.16 -11.25 12.67
C GLY A 142 1.86 -9.75 12.75
N ILE A 143 2.57 -9.05 13.63
CA ILE A 143 2.41 -7.60 13.83
C ILE A 143 2.81 -6.82 12.57
N TRP A 144 3.94 -7.16 11.94
CA TRP A 144 4.40 -6.45 10.75
C TRP A 144 3.46 -6.60 9.54
N PRO A 145 2.94 -7.79 9.20
CA PRO A 145 1.89 -7.93 8.18
C PRO A 145 0.63 -7.12 8.48
N ILE A 146 0.21 -7.01 9.75
CA ILE A 146 -0.92 -6.16 10.15
C ILE A 146 -0.61 -4.68 9.90
N LEU A 147 0.57 -4.21 10.32
CA LEU A 147 1.01 -2.84 10.07
C LEU A 147 1.09 -2.54 8.57
N LEU A 148 1.57 -3.48 7.77
CA LEU A 148 1.55 -3.37 6.31
C LEU A 148 0.12 -3.21 5.78
N GLY A 149 -0.81 -4.04 6.22
CA GLY A 149 -2.22 -3.96 5.83
C GLY A 149 -2.86 -2.62 6.19
N ILE A 150 -2.60 -2.11 7.40
CA ILE A 150 -3.09 -0.80 7.85
C ILE A 150 -2.51 0.32 6.99
N THR A 151 -1.19 0.33 6.76
CA THR A 151 -0.56 1.37 5.93
C THR A 151 -1.04 1.31 4.49
N GLN A 152 -1.24 0.12 3.94
CA GLN A 152 -1.80 -0.08 2.60
C GLN A 152 -3.25 0.40 2.51
N TRP A 153 -4.05 0.12 3.54
CA TRP A 153 -5.44 0.59 3.61
C TRP A 153 -5.52 2.13 3.65
N VAL A 154 -4.70 2.79 4.49
CA VAL A 154 -4.61 4.26 4.55
C VAL A 154 -4.20 4.82 3.20
N GLN A 155 -3.19 4.24 2.56
CA GLN A 155 -2.71 4.67 1.24
C GLN A 155 -3.81 4.53 0.17
N THR A 156 -4.57 3.43 0.19
CA THR A 156 -5.72 3.24 -0.72
C THR A 156 -6.78 4.33 -0.52
N LYS A 157 -7.03 4.76 0.71
CA LYS A 157 -7.97 5.86 1.00
C LYS A 157 -7.45 7.24 0.58
N MET A 158 -6.14 7.43 0.53
CA MET A 158 -5.53 8.67 0.02
C MET A 158 -5.59 8.76 -1.51
N ASN A 159 -5.66 7.64 -2.21
CA ASN A 159 -5.75 7.58 -3.67
C ASN A 159 -7.16 7.99 -4.16
N PRO A 160 -7.29 8.52 -5.39
CA PRO A 160 -8.60 8.73 -6.00
C PRO A 160 -9.33 7.40 -6.18
N ALA A 161 -10.63 7.41 -5.93
CA ALA A 161 -11.45 6.22 -6.13
C ALA A 161 -11.49 5.85 -7.62
N PRO A 162 -11.32 4.56 -7.97
CA PRO A 162 -11.49 4.11 -9.34
C PRO A 162 -12.90 4.39 -9.85
N ALA A 163 -13.02 4.73 -11.12
CA ALA A 163 -14.31 4.98 -11.74
C ALA A 163 -15.15 3.70 -11.91
N ASP A 164 -14.49 2.59 -12.22
CA ASP A 164 -15.12 1.29 -12.39
C ASP A 164 -15.44 0.64 -11.03
N PRO A 165 -16.71 0.21 -10.79
CA PRO A 165 -17.11 -0.43 -9.52
C PRO A 165 -16.33 -1.70 -9.20
N ALA A 166 -16.01 -2.54 -10.20
CA ALA A 166 -15.26 -3.78 -10.00
C ALA A 166 -13.83 -3.47 -9.53
N THR A 167 -13.18 -2.50 -10.17
CA THR A 167 -11.85 -2.01 -9.76
C THR A 167 -11.90 -1.39 -8.35
N ALA A 168 -12.93 -0.60 -8.02
CA ALA A 168 -13.10 -0.03 -6.68
C ALA A 168 -13.24 -1.11 -5.60
N GLN A 169 -13.97 -2.18 -5.90
CA GLN A 169 -14.13 -3.33 -5.01
C GLN A 169 -12.79 -4.06 -4.82
N MET A 170 -12.04 -4.31 -5.90
CA MET A 170 -10.71 -4.91 -5.85
C MET A 170 -9.76 -4.09 -4.94
N PHE A 171 -9.71 -2.77 -5.10
CA PHE A 171 -8.89 -1.88 -4.24
C PHE A 171 -9.32 -1.90 -2.77
N THR A 172 -10.60 -2.15 -2.49
CA THR A 172 -11.10 -2.25 -1.11
C THR A 172 -10.61 -3.52 -0.41
N TYR A 173 -10.55 -4.66 -1.11
CA TYR A 173 -10.08 -5.92 -0.54
C TYR A 173 -8.57 -6.13 -0.63
N MET A 174 -7.88 -5.39 -1.49
CA MET A 174 -6.44 -5.51 -1.72
C MET A 174 -5.62 -5.40 -0.41
N PRO A 175 -5.85 -4.46 0.53
CA PRO A 175 -5.08 -4.40 1.78
C PRO A 175 -5.21 -5.66 2.63
N ILE A 176 -6.40 -6.25 2.68
CA ILE A 176 -6.66 -7.50 3.40
C ILE A 176 -5.88 -8.64 2.74
N MET A 177 -6.00 -8.78 1.43
CA MET A 177 -5.27 -9.79 0.65
C MET A 177 -3.75 -9.67 0.86
N PHE A 178 -3.22 -8.44 0.84
CA PHE A 178 -1.80 -8.20 1.10
C PHE A 178 -1.37 -8.63 2.50
N THR A 179 -2.19 -8.36 3.53
CA THR A 179 -1.90 -8.78 4.91
C THR A 179 -1.70 -10.28 5.00
N PHE A 180 -2.62 -11.07 4.43
CA PHE A 180 -2.52 -12.53 4.43
C PHE A 180 -1.34 -13.02 3.56
N MET A 181 -1.18 -12.46 2.38
CA MET A 181 -0.10 -12.85 1.47
C MET A 181 1.27 -12.62 2.10
N PHE A 182 1.49 -11.44 2.69
CA PHE A 182 2.78 -11.07 3.27
C PHE A 182 3.05 -11.71 4.64
N ALA A 183 2.08 -12.37 5.26
CA ALA A 183 2.28 -13.12 6.50
C ALA A 183 3.32 -14.26 6.35
N ALA A 184 3.41 -14.85 5.16
CA ALA A 184 4.36 -15.93 4.87
C ALA A 184 5.70 -15.44 4.27
N PHE A 185 5.85 -14.12 4.05
CA PHE A 185 7.08 -13.56 3.47
C PHE A 185 8.11 -13.17 4.54
N PRO A 186 9.41 -13.07 4.16
CA PRO A 186 10.46 -12.62 5.05
C PRO A 186 10.14 -11.28 5.72
N ALA A 187 10.38 -11.19 7.04
CA ALA A 187 10.09 -9.99 7.82
C ALA A 187 10.78 -8.74 7.27
N GLY A 188 12.00 -8.87 6.75
CA GLY A 188 12.73 -7.77 6.11
C GLY A 188 11.99 -7.17 4.91
N LEU A 189 11.30 -7.99 4.11
CA LEU A 189 10.49 -7.52 3.00
C LEU A 189 9.24 -6.77 3.48
N VAL A 190 8.57 -7.29 4.52
CA VAL A 190 7.36 -6.68 5.10
C VAL A 190 7.70 -5.34 5.75
N ILE A 191 8.80 -5.26 6.47
CA ILE A 191 9.32 -4.02 7.08
C ILE A 191 9.64 -2.99 6.00
N TYR A 192 10.35 -3.39 4.94
CA TYR A 192 10.63 -2.52 3.79
C TYR A 192 9.35 -1.96 3.18
N TYR A 193 8.35 -2.81 2.93
CA TYR A 193 7.08 -2.38 2.33
C TYR A 193 6.32 -1.41 3.23
N THR A 194 6.24 -1.71 4.52
CA THR A 194 5.60 -0.84 5.52
C THR A 194 6.29 0.53 5.55
N TRP A 195 7.63 0.54 5.61
CA TRP A 195 8.42 1.78 5.59
C TRP A 195 8.23 2.56 4.28
N SER A 196 8.26 1.86 3.14
CA SER A 196 8.01 2.43 1.82
C SER A 196 6.61 3.06 1.72
N ASN A 197 5.57 2.42 2.28
CA ASN A 197 4.22 2.99 2.35
C ASN A 197 4.18 4.26 3.19
N LEU A 198 4.83 4.27 4.36
CA LEU A 198 4.90 5.46 5.22
C LEU A 198 5.56 6.64 4.50
N LEU A 199 6.67 6.41 3.81
CA LEU A 199 7.34 7.44 3.01
C LEU A 199 6.45 7.93 1.86
N THR A 200 5.75 7.02 1.19
CA THR A 200 4.81 7.37 0.11
C THR A 200 3.66 8.23 0.64
N MET A 201 3.06 7.84 1.78
CA MET A 201 2.00 8.63 2.42
C MET A 201 2.49 10.01 2.81
N ALA A 202 3.69 10.14 3.38
CA ALA A 202 4.29 11.42 3.72
C ALA A 202 4.49 12.30 2.48
N GLN A 203 5.06 11.76 1.39
CA GLN A 203 5.22 12.47 0.13
C GLN A 203 3.87 12.90 -0.46
N GLN A 204 2.91 11.98 -0.51
CA GLN A 204 1.58 12.24 -1.03
C GLN A 204 0.85 13.30 -0.21
N TYR A 205 0.94 13.24 1.13
CA TYR A 205 0.37 14.24 2.02
C TYR A 205 0.92 15.65 1.74
N VAL A 206 2.24 15.79 1.67
CA VAL A 206 2.89 17.08 1.35
C VAL A 206 2.45 17.61 0.00
N MET A 207 2.36 16.74 -1.01
CA MET A 207 1.93 17.12 -2.36
C MET A 207 0.46 17.56 -2.41
N MET A 208 -0.44 16.81 -1.77
CA MET A 208 -1.86 17.16 -1.72
C MET A 208 -2.06 18.52 -1.03
N ARG A 209 -1.37 18.76 0.08
CA ARG A 209 -1.42 20.02 0.80
C ARG A 209 -0.89 21.20 -0.04
N ARG A 210 0.20 21.00 -0.78
CA ARG A 210 0.77 22.04 -1.70
C ARG A 210 -0.17 22.38 -2.86
N HIS A 211 -1.00 21.44 -3.30
CA HIS A 211 -1.95 21.64 -4.40
C HIS A 211 -3.37 22.00 -3.94
N GLY A 212 -3.56 22.30 -2.65
CA GLY A 212 -4.85 22.74 -2.09
C GLY A 212 -5.96 21.69 -2.19
N VAL A 213 -5.61 20.39 -2.14
CA VAL A 213 -6.59 19.31 -2.09
C VAL A 213 -6.81 18.91 -0.64
N GLU A 214 -8.05 18.98 -0.20
CA GLU A 214 -8.41 18.53 1.14
C GLU A 214 -8.25 17.01 1.27
N ILE A 215 -7.62 16.62 2.38
CA ILE A 215 -7.36 15.22 2.68
C ILE A 215 -8.43 14.72 3.63
N HIS A 216 -9.48 14.15 3.08
CA HIS A 216 -10.57 13.56 3.86
C HIS A 216 -10.26 12.09 4.18
N LEU A 217 -9.29 11.84 5.06
CA LEU A 217 -8.92 10.47 5.48
C LEU A 217 -10.08 9.74 6.18
N PHE A 218 -10.97 10.47 6.83
CA PHE A 218 -12.02 9.91 7.69
C PHE A 218 -13.44 10.02 7.14
N ASN A 219 -13.71 10.82 6.10
CA ASN A 219 -15.06 11.00 5.57
C ASN A 219 -15.64 9.75 4.88
N ASN A 220 -14.79 8.80 4.52
CA ASN A 220 -15.20 7.52 3.90
C ASN A 220 -15.21 6.34 4.89
N LEU A 221 -15.13 6.60 6.20
CA LEU A 221 -15.37 5.55 7.19
C LEU A 221 -16.85 5.26 7.27
N PRO A 222 -17.26 3.98 7.36
CA PRO A 222 -18.68 3.61 7.48
C PRO A 222 -19.37 4.21 8.71
N PHE A 223 -18.60 4.70 9.69
CA PHE A 223 -19.07 5.38 10.91
C PHE A 223 -19.25 6.89 10.75
N SER A 224 -18.78 7.52 9.66
CA SER A 224 -18.83 8.98 9.44
C SER A 224 -20.08 9.45 8.69
N LYS A 225 -20.99 8.58 8.27
CA LYS A 225 -22.19 8.92 7.51
C LYS A 225 -23.27 9.71 8.31
N LYS A 226 -23.00 10.11 9.56
CA LYS A 226 -23.98 10.80 10.41
C LYS A 226 -23.93 12.33 10.38
N GLN A 227 -22.99 12.98 9.67
CA GLN A 227 -22.86 14.45 9.70
C GLN A 227 -23.24 15.21 8.41
N SER A 228 -23.60 14.53 7.34
CA SER A 228 -23.99 15.20 6.07
C SER A 228 -25.51 15.28 5.83
N ALA A 229 -26.34 14.92 6.81
CA ALA A 229 -27.79 15.02 6.72
C ALA A 229 -28.39 16.25 7.46
N GLU A 230 -27.53 17.16 7.97
CA GLU A 230 -27.93 18.33 8.73
C GLU A 230 -27.18 19.59 8.28
N LYS A 231 -27.24 19.89 6.96
CA LYS A 231 -27.03 21.25 6.44
C LYS A 231 -27.71 21.43 5.10
#